data_eea91c6f041623390b72ffd2eafb0e64
#
_entry.id   eea91c6f041623390b72ffd2eafb0e64
#
_cell.length_a   1.000
_cell.length_b   1.000
_cell.length_c   1.000
_cell.angle_alpha   90.00
_cell.angle_beta   90.00
_cell.angle_gamma   90.00
#
_symmetry.space_group_name_H-M   'P 1'
#
loop_
_entity.id
_entity.type
_entity.pdbx_description
1 polymer ?
#
loop_
_entity_poly.entity_id
_entity_poly.type
_entity_poly.pdbx_seq_one_letter_code
_entity_poly.pdbx_strand_id
1 'polypeptide(L)'
;MYNFKLHAIVLILIIAAEMIGNISFKIGIGTIVLLPMLYALIMGIFTAPKFLKIVNLKDMNDASSLIGITLMLLMARYGTLVGPTLPEILKASPALVLQEFGNLGTVLLGIPVAMYFGLKREAIGAAHSIAREPNVALIGERYGLDSAEGRG
;
A
#
# COMPACT_ATOMS: atom_id res chain seq x y z
N MET A 1 5.83 9.08 -21.69
CA MET A 1 6.91 10.12 -21.72
C MET A 1 7.68 10.01 -20.40
N TYR A 2 8.99 9.77 -20.44
CA TYR A 2 9.76 9.57 -19.20
C TYR A 2 9.88 10.89 -18.44
N ASN A 3 9.27 10.95 -17.25
CA ASN A 3 9.40 12.10 -16.36
C ASN A 3 10.66 11.90 -15.48
N PHE A 4 11.82 12.28 -15.99
CA PHE A 4 13.10 12.10 -15.31
C PHE A 4 13.12 12.75 -13.93
N LYS A 5 12.50 13.93 -13.78
CA LYS A 5 12.36 14.63 -12.50
C LYS A 5 11.66 13.75 -11.46
N LEU A 6 10.53 13.13 -11.83
CA LEU A 6 9.78 12.26 -10.95
C LEU A 6 10.61 11.06 -10.50
N HIS A 7 11.28 10.38 -11.44
CA HIS A 7 12.13 9.23 -11.13
C HIS A 7 13.30 9.60 -10.21
N ALA A 8 13.93 10.77 -10.41
CA ALA A 8 14.98 11.26 -9.55
C ALA A 8 14.48 11.54 -8.13
N ILE A 9 13.31 12.17 -7.98
CA ILE A 9 12.69 12.42 -6.67
C ILE A 9 12.41 11.09 -5.95
N VAL A 10 11.76 10.15 -6.63
CA VAL A 10 11.44 8.83 -6.05
C VAL A 10 12.71 8.10 -5.62
N LEU A 11 13.76 8.12 -6.45
CA LEU A 11 15.05 7.50 -6.12
C LEU A 11 15.68 8.12 -4.87
N ILE A 12 15.69 9.45 -4.76
CA ILE A 12 16.20 10.15 -3.58
C ILE A 12 15.41 9.78 -2.32
N LEU A 13 14.07 9.73 -2.41
CA LEU A 13 13.22 9.35 -1.29
C LEU A 13 13.48 7.91 -0.83
N ILE A 14 13.66 6.99 -1.78
CA ILE A 14 13.97 5.58 -1.47
C ILE A 14 15.34 5.47 -0.80
N ILE A 15 16.38 6.12 -1.35
CA ILE A 15 17.72 6.11 -0.77
C ILE A 15 17.67 6.69 0.66
N ALA A 16 17.01 7.81 0.86
CA ALA A 16 16.88 8.43 2.18
C ALA A 16 16.16 7.50 3.17
N ALA A 17 15.08 6.82 2.74
CA ALA A 17 14.35 5.87 3.57
C ALA A 17 15.20 4.64 3.93
N GLU A 18 15.96 4.09 2.99
CA GLU A 18 16.84 2.94 3.21
C GLU A 18 18.03 3.31 4.11
N MET A 19 18.54 4.55 4.02
CA MET A 19 19.60 5.02 4.94
C MET A 19 19.12 5.09 6.39
N ILE A 20 17.85 5.39 6.65
CA ILE A 20 17.26 5.34 7.99
C ILE A 20 17.17 3.88 8.47
N GLY A 21 16.85 2.96 7.56
CA GLY A 21 16.74 1.54 7.84
C GLY A 21 15.55 1.16 8.72
N ASN A 22 15.60 -0.05 9.28
CA ASN A 22 14.56 -0.55 10.17
C ASN A 22 14.79 -0.04 11.60
N ILE A 23 13.83 0.67 12.16
CA ILE A 23 13.85 1.09 13.56
C ILE A 23 12.84 0.25 14.32
N SER A 24 13.28 -0.40 15.40
CA SER A 24 12.41 -1.22 16.24
C SER A 24 12.40 -0.71 17.67
N PHE A 25 11.20 -0.57 18.23
CA PHE A 25 10.97 -0.17 19.62
C PHE A 25 10.25 -1.30 20.36
N LYS A 26 10.80 -1.74 21.47
CA LYS A 26 10.13 -2.68 22.38
C LYS A 26 9.20 -1.91 23.31
N ILE A 27 7.91 -2.25 23.28
CA ILE A 27 6.88 -1.66 24.13
C ILE A 27 6.18 -2.80 24.87
N GLY A 28 6.56 -3.03 26.13
CA GLY A 28 6.04 -4.13 26.93
C GLY A 28 6.33 -5.49 26.30
N ILE A 29 5.29 -6.24 26.00
CA ILE A 29 5.36 -7.58 25.36
C ILE A 29 5.43 -7.54 23.83
N GLY A 30 5.29 -6.35 23.22
CA GLY A 30 5.30 -6.18 21.76
C GLY A 30 6.52 -5.42 21.26
N THR A 31 6.78 -5.55 19.95
CA THR A 31 7.81 -4.77 19.24
C THR A 31 7.15 -4.05 18.09
N ILE A 32 7.27 -2.72 18.04
CA ILE A 32 6.88 -1.91 16.90
C ILE A 32 8.09 -1.80 15.98
N VAL A 33 7.92 -2.19 14.72
CA VAL A 33 8.96 -2.09 13.69
C VAL A 33 8.52 -1.05 12.65
N LEU A 34 9.32 0.00 12.51
CA LEU A 34 9.16 1.01 11.47
C LEU A 34 10.01 0.62 10.28
N LEU A 35 9.36 0.37 9.17
CA LEU A 35 10.00 -0.05 7.92
C LEU A 35 10.36 1.15 7.04
N PRO A 36 11.39 1.08 6.19
CA PRO A 36 11.78 2.13 5.25
C PRO A 36 10.63 2.62 4.38
N MET A 37 9.72 1.75 4.00
CA MET A 37 8.54 2.08 3.21
C MET A 37 7.65 3.14 3.90
N LEU A 38 7.54 3.11 5.24
CA LEU A 38 6.78 4.12 5.99
C LEU A 38 7.43 5.50 5.88
N TYR A 39 8.76 5.57 5.98
CA TYR A 39 9.49 6.85 5.83
C TYR A 39 9.37 7.38 4.41
N ALA A 40 9.52 6.51 3.40
CA ALA A 40 9.33 6.87 2.01
C ALA A 40 7.93 7.44 1.75
N LEU A 41 6.89 6.82 2.32
CA LEU A 41 5.51 7.30 2.24
C LEU A 41 5.35 8.70 2.87
N ILE A 42 5.84 8.88 4.10
CA ILE A 42 5.76 10.16 4.81
C ILE A 42 6.49 11.26 4.04
N MET A 43 7.72 11.00 3.61
CA MET A 43 8.49 11.94 2.80
C MET A 43 7.80 12.24 1.46
N GLY A 44 7.19 11.23 0.83
CA GLY A 44 6.39 11.38 -0.39
C GLY A 44 5.22 12.34 -0.21
N ILE A 45 4.49 12.23 0.91
CA ILE A 45 3.39 13.14 1.25
C ILE A 45 3.91 14.58 1.36
N PHE A 46 5.07 14.81 1.96
CA PHE A 46 5.64 16.15 2.06
C PHE A 46 6.04 16.74 0.70
N THR A 47 6.41 15.91 -0.29
CA THR A 47 6.71 16.41 -1.65
C THR A 47 5.48 16.81 -2.45
N ALA A 48 4.28 16.48 -1.98
CA ALA A 48 3.01 16.71 -2.66
C ALA A 48 2.72 18.21 -2.92
N PRO A 49 1.87 18.51 -3.92
CA PRO A 49 1.55 19.89 -4.31
C PRO A 49 0.96 20.74 -3.17
N LYS A 50 0.37 20.10 -2.17
CA LYS A 50 -0.25 20.77 -1.03
C LYS A 50 0.78 21.26 0.01
N PHE A 51 1.93 20.60 0.11
CA PHE A 51 2.97 20.93 1.10
C PHE A 51 4.14 21.66 0.44
N LEU A 52 5.18 20.94 0.06
CA LEU A 52 6.41 21.56 -0.48
C LEU A 52 6.31 21.90 -1.97
N LYS A 53 5.27 21.48 -2.67
CA LYS A 53 5.04 21.75 -4.10
C LYS A 53 6.21 21.30 -5.01
N ILE A 54 6.99 20.32 -4.57
CA ILE A 54 8.12 19.77 -5.35
C ILE A 54 7.59 18.98 -6.54
N VAL A 55 6.52 18.22 -6.31
CA VAL A 55 5.78 17.42 -7.29
C VAL A 55 4.50 18.16 -7.62
N ASN A 56 4.14 18.26 -8.90
CA ASN A 56 2.91 18.87 -9.35
C ASN A 56 1.84 17.79 -9.67
N LEU A 57 0.60 18.22 -9.96
CA LEU A 57 -0.49 17.29 -10.28
C LEU A 57 -0.21 16.45 -11.53
N LYS A 58 0.52 16.99 -12.52
CA LYS A 58 0.92 16.24 -13.69
C LYS A 58 1.92 15.13 -13.34
N ASP A 59 2.90 15.42 -12.49
CA ASP A 59 3.87 14.44 -11.99
C ASP A 59 3.15 13.31 -11.22
N MET A 60 2.11 13.63 -10.46
CA MET A 60 1.29 12.65 -9.74
C MET A 60 0.51 11.75 -10.69
N ASN A 61 -0.07 12.31 -11.75
CA ASN A 61 -0.74 11.51 -12.78
C ASN A 61 0.24 10.61 -13.53
N ASP A 62 1.43 11.11 -13.86
CA ASP A 62 2.49 10.31 -14.46
C ASP A 62 2.91 9.16 -13.52
N ALA A 63 3.03 9.41 -12.22
CA ALA A 63 3.31 8.38 -11.22
C ALA A 63 2.20 7.32 -11.14
N SER A 64 0.94 7.75 -11.18
CA SER A 64 -0.21 6.85 -11.14
C SER A 64 -0.19 5.84 -12.29
N SER A 65 0.22 6.25 -13.49
CA SER A 65 0.34 5.35 -14.63
C SER A 65 1.41 4.26 -14.48
N LEU A 66 2.36 4.42 -13.55
CA LEU A 66 3.43 3.46 -13.28
C LEU A 66 3.08 2.46 -12.17
N ILE A 67 1.98 2.66 -11.45
CA ILE A 67 1.59 1.82 -10.29
C ILE A 67 1.50 0.35 -10.70
N GLY A 68 0.84 0.03 -11.81
CA GLY A 68 0.68 -1.35 -12.27
C GLY A 68 2.02 -2.06 -12.50
N ILE A 69 2.97 -1.39 -13.17
CA ILE A 69 4.29 -1.96 -13.47
C ILE A 69 5.11 -2.16 -12.19
N THR A 70 5.12 -1.16 -11.30
CA THR A 70 5.85 -1.26 -10.01
C THR A 70 5.25 -2.32 -9.13
N LEU A 71 3.93 -2.53 -9.18
CA LEU A 71 3.25 -3.59 -8.46
C LEU A 71 3.64 -4.98 -8.98
N MET A 72 3.73 -5.18 -10.30
CA MET A 72 4.20 -6.44 -10.86
C MET A 72 5.63 -6.79 -10.40
N LEU A 73 6.53 -5.80 -10.35
CA LEU A 73 7.89 -5.97 -9.83
C LEU A 73 7.89 -6.32 -8.34
N LEU A 74 7.02 -5.68 -7.55
CA LEU A 74 6.85 -5.97 -6.12
C LEU A 74 6.37 -7.42 -5.91
N MET A 75 5.39 -7.87 -6.69
CA MET A 75 4.87 -9.24 -6.61
C MET A 75 5.93 -10.26 -7.01
N ALA A 76 6.71 -9.99 -8.06
CA ALA A 76 7.84 -10.85 -8.45
C ALA A 76 8.88 -10.97 -7.32
N ARG A 77 9.21 -9.87 -6.66
CA ARG A 77 10.11 -9.86 -5.49
C ARG A 77 9.53 -10.67 -4.34
N TYR A 78 8.26 -10.51 -4.01
CA TYR A 78 7.63 -11.32 -2.95
C TYR A 78 7.64 -12.80 -3.30
N GLY A 79 7.41 -13.17 -4.56
CA GLY A 79 7.51 -14.56 -5.00
C GLY A 79 8.88 -15.16 -4.73
N THR A 80 9.97 -14.43 -4.96
CA THR A 80 11.34 -14.91 -4.65
C THR A 80 11.61 -15.03 -3.15
N LEU A 81 11.01 -14.18 -2.32
CA LEU A 81 11.16 -14.24 -0.86
C LEU A 81 10.33 -15.37 -0.24
N VAL A 82 9.12 -15.57 -0.74
CA VAL A 82 8.19 -16.58 -0.23
C VAL A 82 8.53 -17.98 -0.71
N GLY A 83 9.11 -18.13 -1.90
CA GLY A 83 9.46 -19.43 -2.47
C GLY A 83 10.23 -20.36 -1.51
N PRO A 84 11.34 -19.92 -0.91
CA PRO A 84 12.12 -20.74 0.03
C PRO A 84 11.36 -21.13 1.31
N THR A 85 10.40 -20.31 1.75
CA THR A 85 9.61 -20.53 2.97
C THR A 85 8.31 -21.29 2.71
N LEU A 86 8.03 -21.65 1.46
CA LEU A 86 6.81 -22.35 1.07
C LEU A 86 6.51 -23.61 1.91
N PRO A 87 7.49 -24.49 2.24
CA PRO A 87 7.23 -25.66 3.09
C PRO A 87 6.75 -25.27 4.50
N GLU A 88 7.22 -24.17 5.06
CA GLU A 88 6.80 -23.66 6.37
C GLU A 88 5.39 -23.09 6.30
N ILE A 89 5.07 -22.37 5.23
CA ILE A 89 3.75 -21.83 4.95
C ILE A 89 2.72 -22.97 4.83
N LEU A 90 3.06 -24.04 4.14
CA LEU A 90 2.19 -25.21 4.01
C LEU A 90 1.92 -25.89 5.36
N LYS A 91 2.90 -25.93 6.27
CA LYS A 91 2.71 -26.43 7.65
C LYS A 91 1.77 -25.52 8.46
N ALA A 92 1.79 -24.21 8.18
CA ALA A 92 0.92 -23.24 8.82
C ALA A 92 -0.47 -23.13 8.15
N SER A 93 -0.80 -23.99 7.21
CA SER A 93 -2.04 -23.93 6.42
C SER A 93 -3.34 -23.82 7.24
N PRO A 94 -3.51 -24.45 8.43
CA PRO A 94 -4.70 -24.24 9.25
C PRO A 94 -4.85 -22.80 9.72
N ALA A 95 -3.74 -22.12 10.07
CA ALA A 95 -3.75 -20.71 10.48
C ALA A 95 -4.07 -19.79 9.30
N LEU A 96 -3.56 -20.12 8.09
CA LEU A 96 -3.89 -19.37 6.88
C LEU A 96 -5.38 -19.46 6.52
N VAL A 97 -5.97 -20.64 6.62
CA VAL A 97 -7.41 -20.82 6.39
C VAL A 97 -8.21 -19.99 7.40
N LEU A 98 -7.83 -20.01 8.68
CA LEU A 98 -8.48 -19.18 9.70
C LEU A 98 -8.36 -17.68 9.39
N GLN A 99 -7.20 -17.24 8.89
CA GLN A 99 -6.98 -15.87 8.46
C GLN A 99 -7.92 -15.48 7.32
N GLU A 100 -8.17 -16.38 6.35
CA GLU A 100 -9.11 -16.11 5.25
C GLU A 100 -10.55 -15.95 5.74
N PHE A 101 -10.98 -16.71 6.74
CA PHE A 101 -12.25 -16.48 7.41
C PHE A 101 -12.31 -15.10 8.09
N GLY A 102 -11.22 -14.64 8.70
CA GLY A 102 -11.12 -13.28 9.25
C GLY A 102 -11.26 -12.20 8.16
N ASN A 103 -10.67 -12.42 6.98
CA ASN A 103 -10.79 -11.52 5.84
C ASN A 103 -12.23 -11.43 5.32
N LEU A 104 -12.93 -12.56 5.21
CA LEU A 104 -14.37 -12.59 4.89
C LEU A 104 -15.18 -11.82 5.93
N GLY A 105 -14.85 -11.96 7.21
CA GLY A 105 -15.45 -11.18 8.29
C GLY A 105 -15.28 -9.67 8.10
N THR A 106 -14.12 -9.23 7.64
CA THR A 106 -13.89 -7.80 7.33
C THR A 106 -14.81 -7.30 6.22
N VAL A 107 -15.03 -8.07 5.17
CA VAL A 107 -15.97 -7.71 4.09
C VAL A 107 -17.41 -7.69 4.61
N LEU A 108 -17.82 -8.75 5.32
CA LEU A 108 -19.19 -8.93 5.78
C LEU A 108 -19.61 -7.92 6.86
N LEU A 109 -18.68 -7.46 7.67
CA LEU A 109 -18.93 -6.48 8.75
C LEU A 109 -18.49 -5.07 8.35
N GLY A 110 -17.36 -4.92 7.69
CA GLY A 110 -16.80 -3.62 7.35
C GLY A 110 -17.67 -2.83 6.38
N ILE A 111 -18.17 -3.47 5.33
CA ILE A 111 -19.04 -2.79 4.35
C ILE A 111 -20.37 -2.33 4.99
N PRO A 112 -21.15 -3.17 5.68
CA PRO A 112 -22.39 -2.71 6.32
C PRO A 112 -22.17 -1.61 7.35
N VAL A 113 -21.12 -1.69 8.15
CA VAL A 113 -20.76 -0.65 9.12
C VAL A 113 -20.40 0.66 8.43
N ALA A 114 -19.56 0.61 7.38
CA ALA A 114 -19.21 1.78 6.59
C ALA A 114 -20.45 2.43 5.94
N MET A 115 -21.35 1.61 5.39
CA MET A 115 -22.62 2.08 4.82
C MET A 115 -23.54 2.69 5.89
N TYR A 116 -23.58 2.13 7.09
CA TYR A 116 -24.33 2.69 8.21
C TYR A 116 -23.84 4.09 8.61
N PHE A 117 -22.53 4.33 8.54
CA PHE A 117 -21.94 5.66 8.73
C PHE A 117 -22.09 6.60 7.53
N GLY A 118 -22.85 6.22 6.52
CA GLY A 118 -23.18 7.07 5.37
C GLY A 118 -22.18 7.03 4.23
N LEU A 119 -21.17 6.17 4.31
CA LEU A 119 -20.27 5.88 3.18
C LEU A 119 -21.07 5.11 2.12
N LYS A 120 -20.95 5.54 0.88
CA LYS A 120 -21.59 4.87 -0.27
C LYS A 120 -20.54 4.02 -1.00
N ARG A 121 -20.08 4.52 -2.13
CA ARG A 121 -19.04 3.84 -2.94
C ARG A 121 -17.66 3.88 -2.26
N GLU A 122 -17.43 4.82 -1.37
CA GLU A 122 -16.24 4.87 -0.51
C GLU A 122 -16.17 3.67 0.46
N ALA A 123 -17.30 3.01 0.76
CA ALA A 123 -17.32 1.82 1.63
C ALA A 123 -16.48 0.66 1.09
N ILE A 124 -16.09 0.69 -0.19
CA ILE A 124 -15.21 -0.34 -0.78
C ILE A 124 -13.86 -0.42 -0.07
N GLY A 125 -13.33 0.71 0.41
CA GLY A 125 -12.08 0.75 1.19
C GLY A 125 -12.17 -0.03 2.51
N ALA A 126 -13.34 -0.07 3.14
CA ALA A 126 -13.57 -0.83 4.36
C ALA A 126 -13.55 -2.35 4.16
N ALA A 127 -13.64 -2.82 2.92
CA ALA A 127 -13.56 -4.25 2.59
C ALA A 127 -12.12 -4.76 2.43
N HIS A 128 -11.14 -3.86 2.33
CA HIS A 128 -9.76 -4.22 2.07
C HIS A 128 -9.02 -4.54 3.38
N SER A 129 -8.79 -5.83 3.64
CA SER A 129 -8.02 -6.29 4.81
C SER A 129 -6.58 -6.69 4.46
N ILE A 130 -6.38 -7.28 3.29
CA ILE A 130 -5.07 -7.74 2.78
C ILE A 130 -4.80 -7.12 1.42
N ALA A 131 -3.51 -7.06 1.05
CA ALA A 131 -3.05 -6.61 -0.26
C ALA A 131 -3.65 -5.23 -0.65
N ARG A 132 -3.55 -4.27 0.25
CA ARG A 132 -4.10 -2.92 0.05
C ARG A 132 -3.47 -2.23 -1.16
N GLU A 133 -2.16 -2.37 -1.33
CA GLU A 133 -1.41 -1.77 -2.44
C GLU A 133 -1.93 -2.24 -3.82
N PRO A 134 -2.11 -3.55 -4.09
CA PRO A 134 -2.75 -4.02 -5.31
C PRO A 134 -4.15 -3.46 -5.52
N ASN A 135 -4.94 -3.37 -4.47
CA ASN A 135 -6.30 -2.86 -4.55
C ASN A 135 -6.34 -1.37 -4.88
N VAL A 136 -5.49 -0.56 -4.24
CA VAL A 136 -5.34 0.87 -4.58
C VAL A 136 -4.93 1.03 -6.04
N ALA A 137 -4.01 0.20 -6.53
CA ALA A 137 -3.57 0.23 -7.92
C ALA A 137 -4.74 -0.06 -8.89
N LEU A 138 -5.50 -1.13 -8.64
CA LEU A 138 -6.65 -1.51 -9.47
C LEU A 138 -7.76 -0.46 -9.46
N ILE A 139 -8.05 0.11 -8.29
CA ILE A 139 -9.05 1.15 -8.15
C ILE A 139 -8.58 2.42 -8.85
N GLY A 140 -7.32 2.80 -8.65
CA GLY A 140 -6.72 3.97 -9.29
C GLY A 140 -6.70 3.88 -10.80
N GLU A 141 -6.42 2.69 -11.36
CA GLU A 141 -6.41 2.44 -12.80
C GLU A 141 -7.83 2.46 -13.39
N ARG A 142 -8.80 1.83 -12.71
CA ARG A 142 -10.15 1.65 -13.23
C ARG A 142 -11.06 2.84 -13.01
N TYR A 143 -10.99 3.49 -11.87
CA TYR A 143 -11.92 4.55 -11.43
C TYR A 143 -11.23 5.90 -11.24
N GLY A 144 -9.90 5.92 -11.12
CA GLY A 144 -9.14 7.09 -10.72
C GLY A 144 -9.10 7.27 -9.20
N LEU A 145 -8.00 7.78 -8.68
CA LEU A 145 -7.80 7.99 -7.23
C LEU A 145 -8.70 9.09 -6.66
N ASP A 146 -9.16 10.02 -7.50
CA ASP A 146 -10.09 11.10 -7.09
C ASP A 146 -11.57 10.66 -7.11
N SER A 147 -11.86 9.44 -7.55
CA SER A 147 -13.22 8.89 -7.53
C SER A 147 -13.70 8.61 -6.09
N ALA A 148 -14.98 8.31 -5.91
CA ALA A 148 -15.50 7.88 -4.63
C ALA A 148 -14.81 6.60 -4.14
N GLU A 149 -14.58 5.65 -5.04
CA GLU A 149 -13.85 4.42 -4.77
C GLU A 149 -12.38 4.66 -4.39
N GLY A 150 -11.74 5.63 -5.06
CA GLY A 150 -10.33 5.96 -4.81
C GLY A 150 -10.11 6.67 -3.48
N ARG A 151 -11.14 7.36 -2.96
CA ARG A 151 -11.08 8.04 -1.65
C ARG A 151 -11.41 7.13 -0.46
N GLY A 152 -12.02 5.98 -0.68
CA GLY A 152 -12.32 4.96 0.34
C GLY A 152 -11.14 4.11 0.67
#